data_ec495607e1ed5721da876e8a7d9050c5
#
_entry.id   ec495607e1ed5721da876e8a7d9050c5
#
_cell.length_a   1.000
_cell.length_b   1.000
_cell.length_c   1.000
_cell.angle_alpha   90.00
_cell.angle_beta   90.00
_cell.angle_gamma   90.00
#
_symmetry.space_group_name_H-M   'P 1'
#
loop_
_entity.id
_entity.type
_entity.pdbx_description
1 polymer ?
#
loop_
_entity_poly.entity_id
_entity_poly.type
_entity_poly.pdbx_seq_one_letter_code
_entity_poly.pdbx_strand_id
1 'polypeptide(L)'
;MSSDEIDIKIQQGKDFIKNRITELRLKMGVSEYQMSFDLGQSKSYIQSISSGKAMPSMAGFLNICDYFDITPIEFFDTSNQEPNLLNDFIKTLETLPKADLDLIPEIAARLKKD
;
A
#
# COMPACT_ATOMS: atom_id res chain seq x y z
N MET A 1 -27.63 13.68 1.66
CA MET A 1 -26.77 13.37 0.50
C MET A 1 -27.63 12.71 -0.56
N SER A 2 -27.57 13.19 -1.80
CA SER A 2 -28.31 12.63 -2.92
C SER A 2 -27.71 11.31 -3.39
N SER A 3 -28.49 10.51 -4.14
CA SER A 3 -28.00 9.27 -4.73
C SER A 3 -26.80 9.51 -5.65
N ASP A 4 -26.82 10.61 -6.42
CA ASP A 4 -25.72 10.96 -7.33
C ASP A 4 -24.44 11.28 -6.56
N GLU A 5 -24.54 11.98 -5.43
CA GLU A 5 -23.39 12.27 -4.57
C GLU A 5 -22.80 11.00 -3.96
N ILE A 6 -23.65 10.06 -3.55
CA ILE A 6 -23.23 8.77 -3.03
C ILE A 6 -22.48 7.99 -4.10
N ASP A 7 -23.03 7.94 -5.32
CA ASP A 7 -22.41 7.22 -6.44
C ASP A 7 -21.05 7.80 -6.81
N ILE A 8 -20.92 9.12 -6.80
CA ILE A 8 -19.64 9.79 -7.05
C ILE A 8 -18.61 9.42 -5.99
N LYS A 9 -19.00 9.43 -4.72
CA LYS A 9 -18.07 9.09 -3.61
C LYS A 9 -17.63 7.64 -3.68
N ILE A 10 -18.55 6.73 -4.02
CA ILE A 10 -18.22 5.31 -4.17
C ILE A 10 -17.22 5.14 -5.32
N GLN A 11 -17.45 5.81 -6.44
CA GLN A 11 -16.54 5.72 -7.59
C GLN A 11 -15.16 6.27 -7.24
N GLN A 12 -15.08 7.39 -6.51
CA GLN A 12 -13.82 7.94 -6.03
C GLN A 12 -13.06 6.95 -5.14
N GLY A 13 -13.78 6.25 -4.27
CA GLY A 13 -13.18 5.22 -3.42
C GLY A 13 -12.66 4.04 -4.23
N LYS A 14 -13.43 3.59 -5.22
CA LYS A 14 -13.00 2.51 -6.12
C LYS A 14 -11.74 2.90 -6.90
N ASP A 15 -11.71 4.12 -7.42
CA ASP A 15 -10.57 4.63 -8.17
C ASP A 15 -9.32 4.73 -7.28
N PHE A 16 -9.50 5.16 -6.04
CA PHE A 16 -8.40 5.20 -5.07
C PHE A 16 -7.80 3.81 -4.86
N ILE A 17 -8.63 2.81 -4.61
CA ILE A 17 -8.17 1.44 -4.36
C ILE A 17 -7.45 0.88 -5.60
N LYS A 18 -8.04 1.05 -6.77
CA LYS A 18 -7.44 0.62 -8.04
C LYS A 18 -6.07 1.24 -8.26
N ASN A 19 -5.97 2.55 -8.10
CA ASN A 19 -4.74 3.30 -8.34
C ASN A 19 -3.67 2.96 -7.29
N ARG A 20 -4.08 2.76 -6.04
CA ARG A 20 -3.16 2.38 -4.96
C ARG A 20 -2.56 1.00 -5.17
N ILE A 21 -3.37 0.03 -5.58
CA ILE A 21 -2.88 -1.31 -5.91
C ILE A 21 -1.88 -1.24 -7.07
N THR A 22 -2.19 -0.48 -8.11
CA THR A 22 -1.30 -0.30 -9.25
C THR A 22 0.03 0.35 -8.83
N GLU A 23 -0.03 1.39 -8.02
CA GLU A 23 1.16 2.07 -7.49
C GLU A 23 2.06 1.11 -6.72
N LEU A 24 1.48 0.37 -5.78
CA LEU A 24 2.24 -0.60 -4.97
C LEU A 24 2.82 -1.72 -5.82
N ARG A 25 2.05 -2.21 -6.79
CA ARG A 25 2.51 -3.25 -7.71
C ARG A 25 3.72 -2.78 -8.54
N LEU A 26 3.63 -1.57 -9.08
CA LEU A 26 4.71 -1.00 -9.90
C LEU A 26 5.98 -0.77 -9.05
N LYS A 27 5.83 -0.32 -7.82
CA LYS A 27 6.96 -0.18 -6.89
C LYS A 27 7.62 -1.51 -6.57
N MET A 28 6.82 -2.55 -6.46
CA MET A 28 7.31 -3.92 -6.21
C MET A 28 7.95 -4.53 -7.44
N GLY A 29 7.66 -3.99 -8.62
CA GLY A 29 8.24 -4.46 -9.87
C GLY A 29 7.65 -5.76 -10.38
N VAL A 30 6.41 -6.10 -10.01
CA VAL A 30 5.75 -7.33 -10.47
C VAL A 30 4.70 -7.02 -11.53
N SER A 31 4.52 -7.95 -12.47
CA SER A 31 3.47 -7.85 -13.48
C SER A 31 2.10 -8.16 -12.89
N GLU A 32 1.06 -7.74 -13.60
CA GLU A 32 -0.32 -8.09 -13.22
C GLU A 32 -0.52 -9.61 -13.22
N TYR A 33 0.05 -10.30 -14.20
CA TYR A 33 -0.01 -11.76 -14.28
C TYR A 33 0.69 -12.41 -13.07
N GLN A 34 1.91 -11.98 -12.76
CA GLN A 34 2.69 -12.56 -11.66
C GLN A 34 1.99 -12.33 -10.32
N MET A 35 1.48 -11.13 -10.09
CA MET A 35 0.76 -10.83 -8.85
C MET A 35 -0.50 -11.68 -8.73
N SER A 36 -1.26 -11.85 -9.81
CA SER A 36 -2.45 -12.71 -9.82
C SER A 36 -2.09 -14.15 -9.47
N PHE A 37 -1.02 -14.66 -10.05
CA PHE A 37 -0.52 -16.00 -9.77
C PHE A 37 -0.11 -16.14 -8.29
N ASP A 38 0.67 -15.19 -7.79
CA ASP A 38 1.15 -15.21 -6.40
C ASP A 38 0.00 -15.19 -5.40
N LEU A 39 -1.10 -14.49 -5.74
CA LEU A 39 -2.29 -14.42 -4.89
C LEU A 39 -3.17 -15.67 -4.98
N GLY A 40 -2.82 -16.63 -5.83
CA GLY A 40 -3.63 -17.83 -6.04
C GLY A 40 -4.93 -17.55 -6.79
N GLN A 41 -4.96 -16.52 -7.61
CA GLN A 41 -6.14 -16.09 -8.36
C GLN A 41 -6.00 -16.43 -9.84
N SER A 42 -7.07 -16.20 -10.62
CA SER A 42 -7.00 -16.36 -12.07
C SER A 42 -5.97 -15.39 -12.67
N LYS A 43 -5.41 -15.75 -13.83
CA LYS A 43 -4.37 -14.95 -14.49
C LYS A 43 -4.78 -13.51 -14.82
N SER A 44 -6.08 -13.23 -14.91
CA SER A 44 -6.61 -11.91 -15.24
C SER A 44 -7.14 -11.13 -14.03
N TYR A 45 -6.94 -11.66 -12.82
CA TYR A 45 -7.52 -11.08 -11.60
C TYR A 45 -7.08 -9.62 -11.38
N ILE A 46 -5.78 -9.38 -11.37
CA ILE A 46 -5.25 -8.02 -11.13
C ILE A 46 -5.55 -7.11 -12.32
N GLN A 47 -5.49 -7.61 -13.55
CA GLN A 47 -5.83 -6.83 -14.74
C GLN A 47 -7.29 -6.35 -14.67
N SER A 48 -8.21 -7.19 -14.19
CA SER A 48 -9.62 -6.79 -14.03
C SER A 48 -9.78 -5.67 -13.00
N ILE A 49 -8.98 -5.70 -11.93
CA ILE A 49 -8.99 -4.64 -10.92
C ILE A 49 -8.38 -3.35 -11.49
N SER A 50 -7.22 -3.44 -12.12
CA SER A 50 -6.52 -2.26 -12.65
C SER A 50 -7.28 -1.58 -13.79
N SER A 51 -8.07 -2.34 -14.54
CA SER A 51 -8.92 -1.78 -15.61
C SER A 51 -10.23 -1.19 -15.09
N GLY A 52 -10.56 -1.39 -13.81
CA GLY A 52 -11.80 -0.91 -13.22
C GLY A 52 -13.00 -1.82 -13.41
N LYS A 53 -12.81 -2.99 -14.04
CA LYS A 53 -13.91 -3.95 -14.26
C LYS A 53 -14.36 -4.65 -12.99
N ALA A 54 -13.46 -4.82 -12.03
CA ALA A 54 -13.76 -5.55 -10.80
C ALA A 54 -13.13 -4.86 -9.60
N MET A 55 -13.70 -5.13 -8.42
CA MET A 55 -13.12 -4.75 -7.14
C MET A 55 -12.75 -6.03 -6.39
N PRO A 56 -11.70 -6.02 -5.58
CA PRO A 56 -11.44 -7.16 -4.72
C PRO A 56 -12.55 -7.30 -3.68
N SER A 57 -12.85 -8.54 -3.28
CA SER A 57 -13.65 -8.76 -2.08
C SER A 57 -12.89 -8.26 -0.86
N MET A 58 -13.55 -8.15 0.29
CA MET A 58 -12.88 -7.78 1.53
C MET A 58 -11.74 -8.73 1.87
N ALA A 59 -11.98 -10.05 1.76
CA ALA A 59 -10.94 -11.05 1.97
C ALA A 59 -9.80 -10.90 0.94
N GLY A 60 -10.13 -10.65 -0.31
CA GLY A 60 -9.15 -10.40 -1.37
C GLY A 60 -8.32 -9.15 -1.09
N PHE A 61 -8.95 -8.09 -0.60
CA PHE A 61 -8.25 -6.87 -0.22
C PHE A 61 -7.23 -7.12 0.90
N LEU A 62 -7.63 -7.85 1.94
CA LEU A 62 -6.71 -8.21 3.02
C LEU A 62 -5.53 -9.04 2.52
N ASN A 63 -5.79 -9.96 1.59
CA ASN A 63 -4.73 -10.76 0.97
C ASN A 63 -3.78 -9.89 0.14
N ILE A 64 -4.30 -8.88 -0.55
CA ILE A 64 -3.49 -7.92 -1.31
C ILE A 64 -2.60 -7.11 -0.37
N CYS A 65 -3.13 -6.61 0.74
CA CYS A 65 -2.32 -5.91 1.75
C CYS A 65 -1.19 -6.81 2.26
N ASP A 66 -1.50 -8.04 2.58
CA ASP A 66 -0.53 -9.03 3.04
C ASP A 66 0.55 -9.29 1.99
N TYR A 67 0.16 -9.38 0.72
CA TYR A 67 1.08 -9.54 -0.40
C TYR A 67 2.11 -8.41 -0.46
N PHE A 68 1.66 -7.17 -0.22
CA PHE A 68 2.53 -5.99 -0.21
C PHE A 68 3.24 -5.77 1.14
N ASP A 69 2.99 -6.63 2.12
CA ASP A 69 3.54 -6.51 3.48
C ASP A 69 3.19 -5.15 4.13
N ILE A 70 1.94 -4.75 3.98
CA ILE A 70 1.40 -3.53 4.59
C ILE A 70 0.10 -3.84 5.31
N THR A 71 -0.25 -2.98 6.26
CA THR A 71 -1.55 -3.04 6.93
C THR A 71 -2.62 -2.33 6.09
N PRO A 72 -3.92 -2.61 6.32
CA PRO A 72 -4.97 -1.84 5.69
C PRO A 72 -4.88 -0.33 5.97
N ILE A 73 -4.44 0.06 7.16
CA ILE A 73 -4.25 1.47 7.51
C ILE A 73 -3.17 2.08 6.62
N GLU A 74 -2.04 1.40 6.45
CA GLU A 74 -0.95 1.85 5.58
C GLU A 74 -1.39 1.92 4.11
N PHE A 75 -2.26 1.00 3.69
CA PHE A 75 -2.80 1.02 2.34
C PHE A 75 -3.52 2.34 2.05
N PHE A 76 -4.33 2.82 3.00
CA PHE A 76 -5.12 4.05 2.84
C PHE A 76 -4.37 5.32 3.26
N ASP A 77 -3.18 5.19 3.81
CA ASP A 77 -2.38 6.34 4.26
C ASP A 77 -1.56 6.89 3.10
N THR A 78 -2.04 7.98 2.51
CA THR A 78 -1.37 8.65 1.40
C THR A 78 -0.22 9.55 1.83
N SER A 79 -0.10 9.83 3.13
CA SER A 79 1.02 10.62 3.65
C SER A 79 2.33 9.84 3.65
N ASN A 80 2.26 8.51 3.61
CA ASN A 80 3.42 7.62 3.52
C ASN A 80 3.34 6.84 2.20
N GLN A 81 3.98 7.36 1.17
CA GLN A 81 3.94 6.77 -0.17
C GLN A 81 4.81 5.53 -0.33
N GLU A 82 5.68 5.25 0.64
CA GLU A 82 6.56 4.08 0.61
C GLU A 82 6.56 3.37 1.97
N PRO A 83 5.42 2.73 2.34
CA PRO A 83 5.28 2.10 3.65
C PRO A 83 6.30 0.98 3.90
N ASN A 84 6.67 0.22 2.87
CA ASN A 84 7.66 -0.85 3.02
C ASN A 84 9.05 -0.30 3.30
N LEU A 85 9.41 0.82 2.68
CA LEU A 85 10.68 1.48 2.92
C LEU A 85 10.78 1.98 4.37
N LEU A 86 9.70 2.57 4.89
CA LEU A 86 9.66 3.01 6.27
C LEU A 86 9.78 1.84 7.24
N ASN A 87 9.05 0.76 7.00
CA ASN A 87 9.10 -0.44 7.82
C ASN A 87 10.50 -1.06 7.82
N ASP A 88 11.15 -1.15 6.67
CA ASP A 88 12.51 -1.65 6.54
C ASP A 88 13.50 -0.76 7.28
N PHE A 89 13.31 0.55 7.21
CA PHE A 89 14.14 1.50 7.95
C PHE A 89 13.99 1.30 9.48
N ILE A 90 12.76 1.14 9.96
CA ILE A 90 12.50 0.87 11.37
C ILE A 90 13.17 -0.44 11.81
N LYS A 91 13.03 -1.50 11.03
CA LYS A 91 13.68 -2.79 11.32
C LYS A 91 15.20 -2.66 11.38
N THR A 92 15.78 -1.89 10.47
CA THR A 92 17.22 -1.63 10.46
C THR A 92 17.65 -0.89 11.74
N LEU A 93 16.87 0.12 12.16
CA LEU A 93 17.16 0.85 13.39
C LEU A 93 17.17 -0.06 14.61
N GLU A 94 16.26 -1.05 14.67
CA GLU A 94 16.17 -2.01 15.78
C GLU A 94 17.40 -2.91 15.92
N THR A 95 18.18 -3.06 14.84
CA THR A 95 19.40 -3.88 14.84
C THR A 95 20.66 -3.09 15.19
N LEU A 96 20.57 -1.76 15.32
CA LEU A 96 21.73 -0.92 15.60
C LEU A 96 22.21 -1.06 17.05
N PRO A 97 23.53 -0.90 17.29
CA PRO A 97 24.05 -0.80 18.66
C PRO A 97 23.39 0.33 19.42
N LYS A 98 23.27 0.17 20.74
CA LYS A 98 22.63 1.17 21.60
C LYS A 98 23.20 2.59 21.44
N ALA A 99 24.53 2.67 21.28
CA ALA A 99 25.20 3.96 21.11
C ALA A 99 24.70 4.69 19.86
N ASP A 100 24.43 3.95 18.76
CA ASP A 100 23.90 4.54 17.54
C ASP A 100 22.41 4.88 17.67
N LEU A 101 21.66 4.09 18.46
CA LEU A 101 20.26 4.37 18.73
C LEU A 101 20.08 5.69 19.49
N ASP A 102 21.02 6.08 20.31
CA ASP A 102 20.98 7.32 21.08
C ASP A 102 21.04 8.57 20.17
N LEU A 103 21.47 8.42 18.93
CA LEU A 103 21.49 9.49 17.94
C LEU A 103 20.14 9.71 17.24
N ILE A 104 19.22 8.75 17.32
CA ILE A 104 17.94 8.79 16.59
C ILE A 104 17.10 10.01 16.94
N PRO A 105 16.92 10.39 18.23
CA PRO A 105 16.15 11.58 18.57
C PRO A 105 16.70 12.85 17.96
N GLU A 106 18.03 12.99 17.89
CA GLU A 106 18.68 14.13 17.27
C GLU A 106 18.45 14.17 15.76
N ILE A 107 18.59 13.03 15.08
CA ILE A 107 18.34 12.91 13.64
C ILE A 107 16.88 13.21 13.34
N ALA A 108 15.95 12.65 14.11
CA ALA A 108 14.51 12.89 13.93
C ALA A 108 14.16 14.38 14.11
N ALA A 109 14.78 15.04 15.08
CA ALA A 109 14.57 16.47 15.31
C ALA A 109 15.04 17.31 14.12
N ARG A 110 16.17 16.95 13.51
CA ARG A 110 16.70 17.63 12.31
C ARG A 110 15.82 17.42 11.10
N LEU A 111 15.27 16.22 10.92
CA LEU A 111 14.40 15.92 9.78
C LEU A 111 13.04 16.62 9.87
N LYS A 112 12.58 16.96 11.07
CA LYS A 112 11.33 17.70 11.29
C LYS A 112 11.46 19.20 11.12
N LYS A 113 12.68 19.71 11.02
CA LYS A 113 12.93 21.14 10.75
C LYS A 113 12.77 21.40 9.26
N ASP A 114 11.83 22.24 8.93
CA ASP A 114 11.65 22.72 7.54
C ASP A 114 12.37 24.05 7.34
#